data_d60909a55fb9db0a664c32da78ad15a9
#
_entry.id   d60909a55fb9db0a664c32da78ad15a9
#
_cell.length_a   1.000
_cell.length_b   1.000
_cell.length_c   1.000
_cell.angle_alpha   90.00
_cell.angle_beta   90.00
_cell.angle_gamma   90.00
#
_symmetry.space_group_name_H-M   'P 1'
#
loop_
_entity.id
_entity.type
_entity.pdbx_description
1 polymer ?
#
loop_
_entity_poly.entity_id
_entity_poly.type
_entity_poly.pdbx_seq_one_letter_code
_entity_poly.pdbx_strand_id
1 'polypeptide(L)'
;VYKRQPVYCTAGGVAILAHLKDDEIAEIVARSDLTPFTATTVTALAEVMEAVNAARSRGHAMMVGQLLRHEIALGAAVLDTARRPIGAVHVAGTLEEWTPEAVSGEFGGLLETAVKSIPG
;
A
#
# COMPACT_ATOMS: atom_id res chain seq x y z
N VAL A 1 1.64 24.06 0.59
CA VAL A 1 0.34 23.37 0.61
C VAL A 1 0.55 21.90 0.85
N TYR A 2 -0.12 21.40 1.84
CA TYR A 2 -0.06 19.98 2.14
C TYR A 2 -0.78 19.16 1.07
N LYS A 3 -0.07 18.17 0.49
CA LYS A 3 -0.67 17.26 -0.46
C LYS A 3 -0.79 15.88 0.18
N ARG A 4 -1.98 15.30 0.11
CA ARG A 4 -2.18 13.93 0.51
C ARG A 4 -1.67 13.01 -0.59
N GLN A 5 -1.00 11.93 -0.20
CA GLN A 5 -0.60 10.91 -1.15
C GLN A 5 -1.82 10.12 -1.60
N PRO A 6 -1.85 9.68 -2.87
CA PRO A 6 -2.98 8.90 -3.37
C PRO A 6 -3.04 7.52 -2.71
N VAL A 7 -4.22 7.16 -2.27
CA VAL A 7 -4.48 5.89 -1.56
C VAL A 7 -4.37 4.68 -2.49
N TYR A 8 -4.75 4.85 -3.76
CA TYR A 8 -4.90 3.74 -4.70
C TYR A 8 -3.58 3.20 -5.23
N CYS A 9 -2.50 3.94 -5.12
CA CYS A 9 -1.22 3.53 -5.71
C CYS A 9 -0.02 3.64 -4.77
N THR A 10 -0.22 3.98 -3.50
CA THR A 10 0.85 4.00 -2.51
C THR A 10 0.79 2.74 -1.65
N ALA A 11 1.96 2.28 -1.19
CA ALA A 11 2.02 1.07 -0.35
C ALA A 11 1.27 1.27 0.96
N GLY A 12 1.39 2.44 1.59
CA GLY A 12 0.64 2.77 2.81
C GLY A 12 -0.86 2.80 2.56
N GLY A 13 -1.28 3.42 1.46
CA GLY A 13 -2.70 3.50 1.09
C GLY A 13 -3.30 2.13 0.82
N VAL A 14 -2.63 1.32 0.01
CA VAL A 14 -3.10 -0.05 -0.29
C VAL A 14 -3.12 -0.90 0.96
N ALA A 15 -2.15 -0.75 1.86
CA ALA A 15 -2.14 -1.47 3.13
C ALA A 15 -3.37 -1.13 3.98
N ILE A 16 -3.79 0.13 4.00
CA ILE A 16 -5.01 0.56 4.68
C ILE A 16 -6.24 -0.05 4.02
N LEU A 17 -6.34 0.04 2.69
CA LEU A 17 -7.46 -0.53 1.94
C LEU A 17 -7.62 -2.02 2.18
N ALA A 18 -6.53 -2.74 2.40
CA ALA A 18 -6.56 -4.19 2.63
C ALA A 18 -7.37 -4.58 3.88
N HIS A 19 -7.58 -3.66 4.80
CA HIS A 19 -8.37 -3.88 6.03
C HIS A 19 -9.79 -3.33 5.94
N LEU A 20 -10.21 -2.85 4.78
CA LEU A 20 -11.56 -2.38 4.53
C LEU A 20 -12.36 -3.41 3.74
N LYS A 21 -13.67 -3.25 3.73
CA LYS A 21 -14.55 -4.10 2.92
C LYS A 21 -14.48 -3.67 1.46
N ASP A 22 -14.78 -4.59 0.56
CA ASP A 22 -14.69 -4.32 -0.88
C ASP A 22 -15.60 -3.17 -1.34
N ASP A 23 -16.78 -3.04 -0.75
CA ASP A 23 -17.69 -1.93 -1.07
C ASP A 23 -17.15 -0.58 -0.58
N GLU A 24 -16.48 -0.56 0.58
CA GLU A 24 -15.81 0.65 1.07
C GLU A 24 -14.66 1.06 0.14
N ILE A 25 -13.89 0.07 -0.32
CA ILE A 25 -12.79 0.31 -1.26
C ILE A 25 -13.31 0.90 -2.56
N ALA A 26 -14.38 0.30 -3.12
CA ALA A 26 -14.98 0.77 -4.36
C ALA A 26 -15.45 2.22 -4.24
N GLU A 27 -16.03 2.59 -3.11
CA GLU A 27 -16.49 3.95 -2.86
C GLU A 27 -15.33 4.93 -2.78
N ILE A 28 -14.25 4.57 -2.10
CA ILE A 28 -13.05 5.41 -1.99
C ILE A 28 -12.43 5.62 -3.37
N VAL A 29 -12.30 4.56 -4.16
CA VAL A 29 -11.73 4.63 -5.50
C VAL A 29 -12.60 5.50 -6.41
N ALA A 30 -13.92 5.38 -6.31
CA ALA A 30 -14.85 6.18 -7.10
C ALA A 30 -14.73 7.68 -6.80
N ARG A 31 -14.32 8.04 -5.59
CA ARG A 31 -14.12 9.44 -5.18
C ARG A 31 -12.70 9.95 -5.43
N SER A 32 -11.81 9.07 -5.84
CA SER A 32 -10.40 9.42 -6.05
C SER A 32 -10.16 9.87 -7.48
N ASP A 33 -9.20 10.78 -7.64
CA ASP A 33 -8.70 11.16 -8.94
C ASP A 33 -7.58 10.17 -9.31
N LEU A 34 -7.87 9.24 -10.21
CA LEU A 34 -6.94 8.16 -10.58
C LEU A 34 -5.90 8.65 -11.59
N THR A 35 -5.04 9.55 -11.14
CA THR A 35 -3.98 10.13 -11.96
C THR A 35 -2.88 9.08 -12.23
N PRO A 36 -2.47 8.89 -13.48
CA PRO A 36 -1.34 8.02 -13.81
C PRO A 36 -0.01 8.75 -13.61
N PHE A 37 0.65 8.53 -12.47
CA PHE A 37 1.94 9.15 -12.16
C PHE A 37 3.07 8.56 -12.99
N THR A 38 2.97 7.28 -13.35
CA THR A 38 3.92 6.59 -14.22
C THR A 38 3.13 5.74 -15.23
N ALA A 39 3.83 5.12 -16.18
CA ALA A 39 3.20 4.20 -17.12
C ALA A 39 2.61 2.96 -16.45
N THR A 40 3.08 2.62 -15.26
CA THR A 40 2.64 1.42 -14.52
C THR A 40 1.72 1.74 -13.35
N THR A 41 1.34 3.00 -13.13
CA THR A 41 0.39 3.37 -12.07
C THR A 41 -0.96 2.71 -12.34
N VAL A 42 -1.51 2.04 -11.30
CA VAL A 42 -2.86 1.48 -11.39
C VAL A 42 -3.88 2.62 -11.44
N THR A 43 -4.81 2.56 -12.37
CA THR A 43 -5.81 3.61 -12.59
C THR A 43 -7.22 3.06 -12.76
N ALA A 44 -7.45 1.79 -12.43
CA ALA A 44 -8.77 1.17 -12.52
C ALA A 44 -9.07 0.41 -11.25
N LEU A 45 -10.34 0.36 -10.87
CA LEU A 45 -10.77 -0.35 -9.66
C LEU A 45 -10.31 -1.81 -9.65
N ALA A 46 -10.40 -2.50 -10.79
CA ALA A 46 -9.97 -3.90 -10.88
C ALA A 46 -8.48 -4.05 -10.53
N GLU A 47 -7.64 -3.14 -10.98
CA GLU A 47 -6.21 -3.15 -10.68
C GLU A 47 -5.93 -2.83 -9.22
N VAL A 48 -6.69 -1.89 -8.64
CA VAL A 48 -6.59 -1.55 -7.21
C VAL A 48 -6.98 -2.76 -6.37
N MET A 49 -8.07 -3.44 -6.72
CA MET A 49 -8.52 -4.63 -6.01
C MET A 49 -7.51 -5.78 -6.11
N GLU A 50 -6.84 -5.90 -7.25
CA GLU A 50 -5.78 -6.89 -7.42
C GLU A 50 -4.62 -6.63 -6.44
N ALA A 51 -4.18 -5.38 -6.33
CA ALA A 51 -3.14 -4.98 -5.39
C ALA A 51 -3.59 -5.19 -3.93
N VAL A 52 -4.83 -4.86 -3.61
CA VAL A 52 -5.42 -5.04 -2.27
C VAL A 52 -5.45 -6.52 -1.90
N ASN A 53 -5.92 -7.37 -2.81
CA ASN A 53 -6.01 -8.82 -2.54
C ASN A 53 -4.62 -9.46 -2.39
N ALA A 54 -3.64 -9.00 -3.16
CA ALA A 54 -2.26 -9.44 -3.00
C ALA A 54 -1.72 -9.03 -1.62
N ALA A 55 -2.02 -7.83 -1.15
CA ALA A 55 -1.62 -7.37 0.16
C ALA A 55 -2.28 -8.18 1.28
N ARG A 56 -3.55 -8.52 1.12
CA ARG A 56 -4.28 -9.38 2.08
C ARG A 56 -3.63 -10.75 2.21
N SER A 57 -3.23 -11.33 1.09
CA SER A 57 -2.58 -12.65 1.08
C SER A 57 -1.17 -12.64 1.65
N ARG A 58 -0.43 -11.56 1.38
CA ARG A 58 0.99 -11.46 1.78
C ARG A 58 1.16 -10.99 3.22
N GLY A 59 0.25 -10.15 3.71
CA GLY A 59 0.34 -9.52 5.02
C GLY A 59 0.88 -8.10 5.00
N HIS A 60 1.36 -7.64 3.85
CA HIS A 60 1.80 -6.26 3.64
C HIS A 60 1.61 -5.88 2.17
N ALA A 61 1.47 -4.61 1.89
CA ALA A 61 1.37 -4.10 0.53
C ALA A 61 2.76 -3.96 -0.09
N MET A 62 2.86 -4.22 -1.40
CA MET A 62 4.07 -3.98 -2.16
C MET A 62 3.66 -3.31 -3.47
N MET A 63 4.18 -2.11 -3.69
CA MET A 63 3.87 -1.32 -4.88
C MET A 63 5.17 -1.00 -5.61
N VAL A 64 5.18 -1.25 -6.91
CA VAL A 64 6.36 -1.08 -7.76
C VAL A 64 6.02 -0.12 -8.89
N GLY A 65 6.77 0.98 -8.98
CA GLY A 65 6.64 1.92 -10.09
C GLY A 65 5.31 2.66 -10.15
N GLN A 66 4.61 2.79 -9.03
CA GLN A 66 3.26 3.38 -9.00
C GLN A 66 3.30 4.91 -8.93
N LEU A 67 4.09 5.45 -8.04
CA LEU A 67 4.22 6.89 -7.83
C LEU A 67 5.49 7.42 -8.51
N LEU A 68 6.60 6.72 -8.35
CA LEU A 68 7.88 7.00 -9.00
C LEU A 68 8.32 5.74 -9.75
N ARG A 69 8.75 5.90 -10.99
CA ARG A 69 9.00 4.78 -11.92
C ARG A 69 9.99 3.74 -11.42
N HIS A 70 11.02 4.15 -10.71
CA HIS A 70 12.07 3.26 -10.22
C HIS A 70 11.95 2.95 -8.73
N GLU A 71 10.79 3.24 -8.15
CA GLU A 71 10.55 3.03 -6.73
C GLU A 71 9.90 1.68 -6.46
N ILE A 72 10.32 1.06 -5.37
CA ILE A 72 9.58 -0.03 -4.75
C ILE A 72 9.26 0.37 -3.31
N ALA A 73 8.03 0.12 -2.87
CA ALA A 73 7.61 0.44 -1.52
C ALA A 73 6.82 -0.72 -0.91
N LEU A 74 7.06 -0.96 0.37
CA LEU A 74 6.26 -1.87 1.19
C LEU A 74 5.48 -1.05 2.20
N GLY A 75 4.28 -1.48 2.52
CA GLY A 75 3.45 -0.83 3.52
C GLY A 75 2.69 -1.82 4.37
N ALA A 76 2.46 -1.47 5.64
CA ALA A 76 1.62 -2.24 6.52
C ALA A 76 0.78 -1.29 7.36
N ALA A 77 -0.49 -1.64 7.57
CA ALA A 77 -1.42 -0.80 8.30
C ALA A 77 -1.26 -0.93 9.81
N VAL A 78 -1.44 0.18 10.51
CA VAL A 78 -1.58 0.20 11.96
C VAL A 78 -3.07 0.13 12.26
N LEU A 79 -3.48 -0.82 13.09
CA LEU A 79 -4.88 -1.04 13.42
C LEU A 79 -5.17 -0.60 14.84
N ASP A 80 -6.39 -0.13 15.08
CA ASP A 80 -6.88 0.13 16.43
C ASP A 80 -7.38 -1.16 17.11
N THR A 81 -7.90 -1.05 18.31
CA THR A 81 -8.39 -2.21 19.07
C THR A 81 -9.61 -2.87 18.41
N ALA A 82 -10.34 -2.14 17.57
CA ALA A 82 -11.47 -2.66 16.79
C ALA A 82 -11.02 -3.21 15.45
N ARG A 83 -9.70 -3.28 15.20
CA ARG A 83 -9.07 -3.76 13.97
C ARG A 83 -9.37 -2.89 12.75
N ARG A 84 -9.63 -1.61 12.98
CA ARG A 84 -9.79 -0.66 11.88
C ARG A 84 -8.45 0.05 11.63
N PRO A 85 -8.11 0.31 10.36
CA PRO A 85 -6.84 0.96 10.04
C PRO A 85 -6.87 2.44 10.43
N ILE A 86 -5.87 2.87 11.20
CA ILE A 86 -5.73 4.25 11.67
C ILE A 86 -4.51 4.94 11.07
N GLY A 87 -3.66 4.20 10.40
CA GLY A 87 -2.45 4.73 9.77
C GLY A 87 -1.67 3.62 9.13
N ALA A 88 -0.52 3.94 8.59
CA ALA A 88 0.36 2.95 7.97
C ALA A 88 1.82 3.34 8.15
N VAL A 89 2.68 2.33 8.14
CA VAL A 89 4.14 2.49 8.10
C VAL A 89 4.61 1.94 6.77
N HIS A 90 5.56 2.60 6.12
CA HIS A 90 6.09 2.12 4.87
C HIS A 90 7.62 2.22 4.81
N VAL A 91 8.20 1.41 3.93
CA VAL A 91 9.61 1.41 3.58
C VAL A 91 9.69 1.54 2.06
N ALA A 92 10.54 2.42 1.57
CA ALA A 92 10.73 2.62 0.13
C ALA A 92 12.20 2.47 -0.25
N GLY A 93 12.44 1.98 -1.45
CA GLY A 93 13.77 1.82 -2.00
C GLY A 93 13.74 1.98 -3.51
N THR A 94 14.87 1.80 -4.15
CA THR A 94 14.97 1.90 -5.60
C THR A 94 15.13 0.51 -6.23
N LEU A 95 14.56 0.33 -7.41
CA LEU A 95 14.70 -0.91 -8.17
C LEU A 95 16.14 -1.12 -8.67
N GLU A 96 17.00 -0.10 -8.62
CA GLU A 96 18.41 -0.23 -8.95
C GLU A 96 19.17 -1.03 -7.90
N GLU A 97 18.77 -0.92 -6.63
CA GLU A 97 19.44 -1.59 -5.51
C GLU A 97 18.72 -2.84 -5.04
N TRP A 98 17.40 -2.91 -5.25
CA TRP A 98 16.55 -3.96 -4.67
C TRP A 98 15.64 -4.58 -5.70
N THR A 99 15.47 -5.90 -5.65
CA THR A 99 14.38 -6.56 -6.37
C THR A 99 13.14 -6.59 -5.47
N PRO A 100 11.92 -6.71 -6.05
CA PRO A 100 10.71 -6.83 -5.23
C PRO A 100 10.77 -8.00 -4.25
N GLU A 101 11.31 -9.14 -4.68
CA GLU A 101 11.42 -10.33 -3.83
C GLU A 101 12.39 -10.11 -2.67
N ALA A 102 13.52 -9.45 -2.91
CA ALA A 102 14.52 -9.18 -1.88
C ALA A 102 13.97 -8.22 -0.82
N VAL A 103 13.29 -7.15 -1.24
CA VAL A 103 12.71 -6.17 -0.33
C VAL A 103 11.61 -6.84 0.52
N SER A 104 10.70 -7.57 -0.11
CA SER A 104 9.61 -8.24 0.59
C SER A 104 10.15 -9.30 1.55
N GLY A 105 11.15 -10.08 1.14
CA GLY A 105 11.76 -11.11 1.97
C GLY A 105 12.52 -10.56 3.16
N GLU A 106 13.23 -9.44 2.99
CA GLU A 106 14.04 -8.87 4.07
C GLU A 106 13.25 -7.96 5.00
N PHE A 107 12.36 -7.13 4.46
CA PHE A 107 11.68 -6.10 5.24
C PHE A 107 10.21 -6.37 5.51
N GLY A 108 9.55 -7.25 4.75
CA GLY A 108 8.12 -7.51 4.92
C GLY A 108 7.76 -7.97 6.32
N GLY A 109 8.46 -8.98 6.84
CA GLY A 109 8.21 -9.51 8.19
C GLY A 109 8.55 -8.50 9.28
N LEU A 110 9.64 -7.76 9.10
CA LEU A 110 10.02 -6.70 10.04
C LEU A 110 8.96 -5.60 10.10
N LEU A 111 8.43 -5.21 8.94
CA LEU A 111 7.39 -4.19 8.85
C LEU A 111 6.10 -4.66 9.52
N GLU A 112 5.68 -5.89 9.27
CA GLU A 112 4.50 -6.49 9.90
C GLU A 112 4.63 -6.53 11.42
N THR A 113 5.82 -6.87 11.92
CA THR A 113 6.10 -6.89 13.36
C THR A 113 6.10 -5.48 13.93
N ALA A 114 6.69 -4.52 13.22
CA ALA A 114 6.79 -3.14 13.68
C ALA A 114 5.41 -2.50 13.89
N VAL A 115 4.46 -2.71 12.98
CA VAL A 115 3.12 -2.11 13.10
C VAL A 115 2.35 -2.68 14.28
N LYS A 116 2.59 -3.94 14.66
CA LYS A 116 1.94 -4.56 15.80
C LYS A 116 2.40 -3.98 17.14
N SER A 117 3.59 -3.38 17.18
CA SER A 117 4.13 -2.77 18.39
C SER A 117 3.67 -1.33 18.60
N ILE A 118 3.00 -0.73 17.61
CA ILE A 118 2.48 0.63 17.69
C ILE A 118 1.10 0.59 18.35
N PRO A 119 0.90 1.28 19.49
CA PRO A 119 -0.41 1.30 20.14
C PRO A 119 -1.43 2.03 19.27
N GLY A 120 -2.58 1.40 19.08
CA GLY A 120 -3.66 1.92 18.25
C GLY A 120 -4.88 2.34 19.04
#